data_5a5e48182049d0aab93657ba3c7d686f
#
_entry.id   5a5e48182049d0aab93657ba3c7d686f
#
_cell.length_a   1.000
_cell.length_b   1.000
_cell.length_c   1.000
_cell.angle_alpha   90.00
_cell.angle_beta   90.00
_cell.angle_gamma   90.00
#
_symmetry.space_group_name_H-M   'P 1'
#
loop_
_entity.id
_entity.type
_entity.pdbx_description
1 polymer ?
#
loop_
_entity_poly.entity_id
_entity_poly.type
_entity_poly.pdbx_seq_one_letter_code
_entity_poly.pdbx_strand_id
1 'polypeptide(L)'
;MKMFRTRLLTYAFLGSAYLLCQNVTTYAMPVHTTQTVIFQPQSSDNRMGIATPPAAGEPSTISSDTTAPEQSDTQPLAVVRIKKCTATSNSAIHITWTKNALASKYEIYRATSAKGDYKCIASTKKPRYTDKTGKVFTTYYYKVKAVSGDPRTYSDSRYSKTVSATVRKKAKKIAYVGDSIMTGFKLYGVTKGKCNREFAKIGIHTYNFYTSNYMKNLLQYNPDRMIIMLGMNSLGGNPGKTQIDNILNPYKKILNACHKKNPHIEIIVMGVSPTRNSSEVSNTAVVRLNKALRKYTRTKKYIHYLDTVSFLSDKSGSLKASYSGGDGIHWSKAGYTITYKKLQTFLKEW
;
A
#
# COMPACT_ATOMS: atom_id res chain seq x y z
N MET A 1 -17.54 57.24 -18.44
CA MET A 1 -17.94 56.93 -17.06
C MET A 1 -18.79 55.66 -17.11
N LYS A 2 -18.20 54.45 -16.99
CA LYS A 2 -18.91 53.15 -17.03
C LYS A 2 -18.90 52.58 -15.62
N MET A 3 -20.08 52.43 -15.02
CA MET A 3 -20.31 51.83 -13.72
C MET A 3 -20.10 50.32 -13.79
N PHE A 4 -19.20 49.79 -12.96
CA PHE A 4 -19.10 48.39 -12.65
C PHE A 4 -20.14 48.01 -11.60
N ARG A 5 -21.09 47.14 -11.95
CA ARG A 5 -22.01 46.49 -11.00
C ARG A 5 -21.39 45.23 -10.46
N THR A 6 -20.98 45.30 -9.20
CA THR A 6 -20.59 44.10 -8.40
C THR A 6 -21.86 43.36 -7.98
N ARG A 7 -22.04 42.13 -8.43
CA ARG A 7 -23.08 41.25 -7.91
C ARG A 7 -22.53 40.49 -6.71
N LEU A 8 -23.02 40.82 -5.54
CA LEU A 8 -22.88 40.03 -4.31
C LEU A 8 -23.85 38.86 -4.39
N LEU A 9 -23.35 37.62 -4.46
CA LEU A 9 -24.15 36.41 -4.26
C LEU A 9 -24.15 36.07 -2.76
N THR A 10 -25.23 36.41 -2.10
CA THR A 10 -25.55 35.99 -0.73
C THR A 10 -26.15 34.60 -0.80
N TYR A 11 -25.44 33.57 -0.31
CA TYR A 11 -26.03 32.25 -0.09
C TYR A 11 -26.67 32.22 1.29
N ALA A 12 -28.01 32.23 1.31
CA ALA A 12 -28.80 31.99 2.50
C ALA A 12 -28.78 30.48 2.81
N PHE A 13 -28.28 30.12 3.98
CA PHE A 13 -28.44 28.77 4.54
C PHE A 13 -29.83 28.68 5.20
N LEU A 14 -30.73 27.92 4.59
CA LEU A 14 -31.98 27.48 5.23
C LEU A 14 -31.67 26.17 5.96
N GLY A 15 -31.58 26.25 7.28
CA GLY A 15 -31.63 25.12 8.19
C GLY A 15 -33.04 24.56 8.24
N SER A 16 -33.27 23.35 7.76
CA SER A 16 -34.49 22.60 8.00
C SER A 16 -34.17 21.43 8.93
N ALA A 17 -34.61 21.57 10.19
CA ALA A 17 -34.69 20.47 11.13
C ALA A 17 -35.79 19.51 10.68
N TYR A 18 -35.41 18.27 10.32
CA TYR A 18 -36.35 17.17 10.18
C TYR A 18 -36.19 16.24 11.38
N LEU A 19 -37.18 16.36 12.29
CA LEU A 19 -37.44 15.38 13.34
C LEU A 19 -38.24 14.24 12.71
N LEU A 20 -37.63 13.07 12.52
CA LEU A 20 -38.37 11.85 12.16
C LEU A 20 -38.01 10.77 13.17
N CYS A 21 -39.04 10.52 14.03
CA CYS A 21 -39.16 9.30 14.82
C CYS A 21 -39.19 8.10 13.89
N GLN A 22 -38.25 7.16 14.02
CA GLN A 22 -38.36 5.87 13.38
C GLN A 22 -38.32 4.76 14.42
N ASN A 23 -39.36 3.96 14.38
CA ASN A 23 -39.56 2.74 15.13
C ASN A 23 -38.41 1.74 14.86
N VAL A 24 -37.74 1.31 15.92
CA VAL A 24 -36.76 0.24 15.88
C VAL A 24 -37.48 -1.09 16.05
N THR A 25 -37.60 -1.84 14.98
CA THR A 25 -38.01 -3.25 15.03
C THR A 25 -36.75 -4.11 15.23
N THR A 26 -36.61 -4.68 16.42
CA THR A 26 -35.55 -5.63 16.76
C THR A 26 -35.88 -6.99 16.15
N TYR A 27 -35.03 -7.43 15.21
CA TYR A 27 -34.98 -8.83 14.79
C TYR A 27 -33.90 -9.58 15.61
N ALA A 28 -34.38 -10.58 16.37
CA ALA A 28 -33.50 -11.53 17.05
C ALA A 28 -32.93 -12.52 16.04
N MET A 29 -31.63 -12.71 16.06
CA MET A 29 -30.94 -13.77 15.33
C MET A 29 -30.70 -14.99 16.23
N PRO A 30 -30.78 -16.23 15.72
CA PRO A 30 -30.55 -17.43 16.51
C PRO A 30 -29.08 -17.62 16.85
N VAL A 31 -28.85 -18.08 18.09
CA VAL A 31 -27.54 -18.42 18.64
C VAL A 31 -27.14 -19.80 18.11
N HIS A 32 -26.06 -19.87 17.33
CA HIS A 32 -25.38 -21.14 17.03
C HIS A 32 -24.36 -21.47 18.10
N THR A 33 -24.59 -22.55 18.80
CA THR A 33 -23.67 -23.19 19.76
C THR A 33 -22.46 -23.77 19.02
N THR A 34 -21.29 -23.30 19.34
CA THR A 34 -20.02 -23.85 18.84
C THR A 34 -19.50 -24.89 19.83
N GLN A 35 -19.40 -26.14 19.41
CA GLN A 35 -18.70 -27.18 20.13
C GLN A 35 -17.17 -26.94 20.04
N THR A 36 -16.54 -26.92 21.21
CA THR A 36 -15.08 -26.86 21.34
C THR A 36 -14.52 -28.27 21.27
N VAL A 37 -13.72 -28.55 20.24
CA VAL A 37 -12.91 -29.78 20.16
C VAL A 37 -11.55 -29.50 20.76
N ILE A 38 -11.25 -30.18 21.88
CA ILE A 38 -9.96 -30.13 22.55
C ILE A 38 -9.08 -31.23 21.95
N PHE A 39 -7.97 -30.85 21.33
CA PHE A 39 -6.88 -31.79 20.98
C PHE A 39 -5.85 -31.79 22.09
N GLN A 40 -5.64 -32.99 22.67
CA GLN A 40 -4.50 -33.29 23.55
C GLN A 40 -3.30 -33.76 22.71
N PRO A 41 -2.05 -33.42 23.06
CA PRO A 41 -0.88 -33.96 22.44
C PRO A 41 -0.52 -35.30 23.10
N GLN A 42 -0.32 -36.34 22.26
CA GLN A 42 0.28 -37.61 22.70
C GLN A 42 1.80 -37.50 22.71
N SER A 43 2.39 -37.82 23.84
CA SER A 43 3.79 -38.11 24.02
C SER A 43 4.07 -39.58 23.61
N SER A 44 5.12 -39.80 22.83
CA SER A 44 5.72 -41.14 22.69
C SER A 44 7.22 -41.02 22.93
N ASP A 45 7.61 -41.44 24.14
CA ASP A 45 8.94 -41.93 24.47
C ASP A 45 9.25 -43.21 23.64
N ASN A 46 10.44 -43.28 23.08
CA ASN A 46 11.10 -44.58 22.86
C ASN A 46 12.61 -44.40 23.00
N ARG A 47 13.09 -44.92 24.15
CA ARG A 47 14.49 -45.24 24.41
C ARG A 47 14.83 -46.59 23.78
N MET A 48 16.11 -46.77 23.48
CA MET A 48 17.01 -47.92 23.40
C MET A 48 17.75 -47.91 22.05
N GLY A 49 19.03 -48.16 21.96
CA GLY A 49 20.00 -48.77 22.87
C GLY A 49 21.41 -48.55 22.32
N ILE A 50 22.28 -48.60 23.25
CA ILE A 50 23.74 -48.50 23.10
C ILE A 50 24.33 -49.74 22.48
N ALA A 51 25.23 -49.64 21.50
CA ALA A 51 26.18 -50.67 21.15
C ALA A 51 27.57 -50.04 20.88
N THR A 52 28.53 -50.46 21.65
CA THR A 52 29.97 -50.14 21.63
C THR A 52 30.72 -50.92 20.56
N PRO A 53 31.89 -50.39 20.07
CA PRO A 53 32.65 -50.97 18.95
C PRO A 53 33.73 -51.94 19.40
N PRO A 54 34.27 -52.78 18.50
CA PRO A 54 35.56 -53.44 18.71
C PRO A 54 36.70 -52.72 17.99
N ALA A 55 37.87 -52.86 18.58
CA ALA A 55 39.11 -52.16 18.30
C ALA A 55 40.00 -52.82 17.23
N ALA A 56 40.86 -51.96 16.70
CA ALA A 56 42.26 -52.19 16.28
C ALA A 56 42.60 -53.05 15.04
N GLY A 57 43.34 -52.38 14.15
CA GLY A 57 44.19 -52.98 13.13
C GLY A 57 44.97 -51.88 12.40
N GLU A 58 46.21 -51.62 12.79
CA GLU A 58 47.22 -50.89 12.01
C GLU A 58 48.16 -51.93 11.34
N PRO A 59 49.12 -51.50 10.45
CA PRO A 59 49.17 -50.39 9.47
C PRO A 59 49.57 -50.90 8.06
N SER A 60 49.38 -50.07 7.05
CA SER A 60 50.22 -50.21 5.83
C SER A 60 50.39 -48.82 5.17
N THR A 61 51.62 -48.35 5.20
CA THR A 61 52.14 -47.20 4.49
C THR A 61 52.03 -47.37 2.99
N ILE A 62 51.26 -46.48 2.33
CA ILE A 62 51.44 -46.20 0.90
C ILE A 62 51.54 -44.67 0.78
N SER A 63 52.75 -44.23 0.49
CA SER A 63 53.08 -42.89 0.04
C SER A 63 52.45 -42.71 -1.35
N SER A 64 51.45 -41.85 -1.43
CA SER A 64 50.99 -41.26 -2.69
C SER A 64 51.09 -39.76 -2.55
N ASP A 65 52.10 -39.26 -3.20
CA ASP A 65 52.30 -37.84 -3.48
C ASP A 65 51.10 -37.33 -4.29
N THR A 66 50.10 -36.81 -3.57
CA THR A 66 48.98 -36.11 -4.18
C THR A 66 49.21 -34.65 -3.84
N THR A 67 49.87 -33.92 -4.72
CA THR A 67 49.86 -32.46 -4.77
C THR A 67 48.39 -31.99 -4.77
N ALA A 68 47.95 -31.52 -3.62
CA ALA A 68 46.70 -30.79 -3.52
C ALA A 68 46.72 -29.63 -4.52
N PRO A 69 45.66 -29.35 -5.27
CA PRO A 69 45.65 -28.19 -6.16
C PRO A 69 45.86 -26.95 -5.33
N GLU A 70 46.91 -26.18 -5.65
CA GLU A 70 47.14 -24.85 -5.10
C GLU A 70 45.83 -24.04 -5.17
N GLN A 71 45.26 -23.76 -4.02
CA GLN A 71 44.13 -22.91 -3.87
C GLN A 71 44.57 -21.50 -4.28
N SER A 72 44.37 -21.15 -5.55
CA SER A 72 44.69 -19.83 -6.05
C SER A 72 43.88 -18.81 -5.23
N ASP A 73 44.59 -18.01 -4.47
CA ASP A 73 44.06 -16.96 -3.59
C ASP A 73 43.55 -15.78 -4.43
N THR A 74 42.47 -16.04 -5.21
CA THR A 74 41.89 -15.06 -6.12
C THR A 74 41.16 -13.98 -5.34
N GLN A 75 41.51 -12.71 -5.54
CA GLN A 75 40.83 -11.60 -4.91
C GLN A 75 39.42 -11.42 -5.49
N PRO A 76 38.40 -11.26 -4.64
CA PRO A 76 37.04 -11.03 -5.14
C PRO A 76 36.90 -9.62 -5.75
N LEU A 77 36.15 -9.54 -6.86
CA LEU A 77 35.83 -8.26 -7.46
C LEU A 77 35.09 -7.37 -6.47
N ALA A 78 35.29 -6.05 -6.56
CA ALA A 78 34.55 -5.07 -5.79
C ALA A 78 33.05 -5.19 -6.05
N VAL A 79 32.25 -5.16 -4.97
CA VAL A 79 30.81 -5.26 -5.02
C VAL A 79 30.20 -4.04 -5.73
N VAL A 80 29.32 -4.28 -6.70
CA VAL A 80 28.62 -3.21 -7.39
C VAL A 80 27.51 -2.61 -6.51
N ARG A 81 27.30 -1.30 -6.63
CA ARG A 81 26.24 -0.58 -5.92
C ARG A 81 25.10 -0.28 -6.90
N ILE A 82 23.89 -0.78 -6.61
CA ILE A 82 22.72 -0.41 -7.38
C ILE A 82 22.38 1.06 -7.14
N LYS A 83 22.34 1.86 -8.22
CA LYS A 83 22.04 3.31 -8.21
C LYS A 83 20.55 3.58 -8.33
N LYS A 84 19.84 2.77 -9.13
CA LYS A 84 18.41 2.94 -9.41
C LYS A 84 17.75 1.59 -9.59
N CYS A 85 16.53 1.45 -9.03
CA CYS A 85 15.64 0.32 -9.26
C CYS A 85 14.22 0.88 -9.26
N THR A 86 13.60 1.04 -10.43
CA THR A 86 12.28 1.66 -10.56
C THR A 86 11.43 0.98 -11.62
N ALA A 87 10.15 0.80 -11.32
CA ALA A 87 9.18 0.38 -12.31
C ALA A 87 8.94 1.49 -13.35
N THR A 88 9.01 1.15 -14.63
CA THR A 88 8.89 2.10 -15.75
C THR A 88 7.63 1.89 -16.57
N SER A 89 6.97 0.72 -16.43
CA SER A 89 5.74 0.38 -17.11
C SER A 89 4.98 -0.72 -16.35
N ASN A 90 3.86 -1.17 -16.91
CA ASN A 90 3.02 -2.24 -16.35
C ASN A 90 3.72 -3.62 -16.20
N SER A 91 4.94 -3.76 -16.71
CA SER A 91 5.69 -5.02 -16.63
C SER A 91 7.20 -4.82 -16.52
N ALA A 92 7.69 -3.58 -16.59
CA ALA A 92 9.13 -3.32 -16.68
C ALA A 92 9.69 -2.65 -15.43
N ILE A 93 10.82 -3.16 -14.95
CA ILE A 93 11.63 -2.57 -13.87
C ILE A 93 13.02 -2.28 -14.45
N HIS A 94 13.43 -1.03 -14.38
CA HIS A 94 14.75 -0.58 -14.83
C HIS A 94 15.70 -0.51 -13.65
N ILE A 95 16.88 -1.15 -13.82
CA ILE A 95 17.91 -1.26 -12.78
C ILE A 95 19.21 -0.74 -13.35
N THR A 96 19.93 0.09 -12.59
CA THR A 96 21.27 0.57 -12.93
C THR A 96 22.21 0.46 -11.73
N TRP A 97 23.48 0.23 -11.98
CA TRP A 97 24.49 0.07 -10.94
C TRP A 97 25.85 0.71 -11.32
N THR A 98 26.82 0.66 -10.42
CA THR A 98 28.16 1.14 -10.67
C THR A 98 28.90 0.18 -11.61
N LYS A 99 29.61 0.70 -12.62
CA LYS A 99 30.51 -0.11 -13.45
C LYS A 99 31.66 -0.66 -12.58
N ASN A 100 32.02 -1.91 -12.80
CA ASN A 100 33.28 -2.50 -12.33
C ASN A 100 34.15 -2.76 -13.56
N ALA A 101 35.37 -2.23 -13.56
CA ALA A 101 36.25 -2.27 -14.74
C ALA A 101 36.77 -3.68 -15.06
N LEU A 102 36.89 -4.53 -14.04
CA LEU A 102 37.40 -5.90 -14.14
C LEU A 102 36.31 -6.94 -14.42
N ALA A 103 35.03 -6.50 -14.43
CA ALA A 103 33.94 -7.40 -14.72
C ALA A 103 33.74 -7.58 -16.22
N SER A 104 33.67 -8.83 -16.67
CA SER A 104 33.31 -9.20 -18.05
C SER A 104 31.80 -9.06 -18.31
N LYS A 105 30.98 -9.33 -17.28
CA LYS A 105 29.53 -9.24 -17.30
C LYS A 105 28.97 -9.04 -15.88
N TYR A 106 27.69 -8.82 -15.81
CA TYR A 106 26.92 -8.75 -14.57
C TYR A 106 25.78 -9.76 -14.63
N GLU A 107 25.53 -10.43 -13.54
CA GLU A 107 24.38 -11.32 -13.37
C GLU A 107 23.34 -10.63 -12.48
N ILE A 108 22.08 -10.67 -12.93
CA ILE A 108 20.94 -10.04 -12.27
C ILE A 108 20.09 -11.12 -11.61
N TYR A 109 19.93 -11.04 -10.31
CA TYR A 109 19.16 -11.98 -9.51
C TYR A 109 17.88 -11.33 -9.00
N ARG A 110 16.77 -12.08 -9.03
CA ARG A 110 15.46 -11.60 -8.64
C ARG A 110 14.77 -12.59 -7.72
N ALA A 111 14.04 -12.05 -6.71
CA ALA A 111 13.12 -12.77 -5.84
C ALA A 111 11.80 -11.97 -5.68
N THR A 112 10.76 -12.62 -5.13
CA THR A 112 9.47 -11.97 -4.78
C THR A 112 9.37 -11.64 -3.29
N SER A 113 10.40 -11.96 -2.50
CA SER A 113 10.54 -11.52 -1.11
C SER A 113 11.99 -11.13 -0.81
N ALA A 114 12.20 -10.26 0.19
CA ALA A 114 13.53 -9.76 0.54
C ALA A 114 14.51 -10.87 1.00
N LYS A 115 13.96 -11.90 1.66
CA LYS A 115 14.70 -13.07 2.18
C LYS A 115 14.42 -14.35 1.37
N GLY A 116 13.82 -14.22 0.18
CA GLY A 116 13.46 -15.37 -0.65
C GLY A 116 14.61 -15.88 -1.50
N ASP A 117 14.34 -16.93 -2.26
CA ASP A 117 15.27 -17.52 -3.21
C ASP A 117 15.46 -16.63 -4.42
N TYR A 118 16.66 -16.11 -4.58
CA TYR A 118 17.04 -15.26 -5.71
C TYR A 118 17.48 -16.13 -6.89
N LYS A 119 16.73 -16.03 -7.98
CA LYS A 119 17.07 -16.71 -9.24
C LYS A 119 17.77 -15.75 -10.18
N CYS A 120 18.82 -16.19 -10.86
CA CYS A 120 19.44 -15.44 -11.94
C CYS A 120 18.45 -15.36 -13.10
N ILE A 121 18.09 -14.12 -13.49
CA ILE A 121 17.11 -13.86 -14.56
C ILE A 121 17.73 -13.33 -15.83
N ALA A 122 18.95 -12.82 -15.74
CA ALA A 122 19.68 -12.29 -16.90
C ALA A 122 21.17 -12.10 -16.61
N SER A 123 21.93 -11.99 -17.69
CA SER A 123 23.30 -11.50 -17.66
C SER A 123 23.49 -10.39 -18.71
N THR A 124 24.37 -9.40 -18.43
CA THR A 124 24.62 -8.27 -19.33
C THR A 124 26.05 -7.72 -19.15
N LYS A 125 26.65 -7.24 -20.22
CA LYS A 125 27.92 -6.50 -20.18
C LYS A 125 27.75 -5.01 -19.78
N LYS A 126 26.50 -4.47 -19.84
CA LYS A 126 26.21 -3.07 -19.53
C LYS A 126 25.81 -2.92 -18.05
N PRO A 127 26.18 -1.82 -17.35
CA PRO A 127 25.80 -1.60 -15.95
C PRO A 127 24.36 -1.17 -15.79
N ARG A 128 23.45 -1.79 -16.55
CA ARG A 128 22.01 -1.57 -16.55
C ARG A 128 21.28 -2.78 -17.11
N TYR A 129 20.07 -3.00 -16.62
CA TYR A 129 19.15 -4.03 -17.12
C TYR A 129 17.71 -3.56 -16.98
N THR A 130 16.85 -4.03 -17.87
CA THR A 130 15.39 -3.82 -17.78
C THR A 130 14.70 -5.17 -17.75
N ASP A 131 14.20 -5.52 -16.58
CA ASP A 131 13.32 -6.68 -16.42
C ASP A 131 11.93 -6.34 -16.97
N LYS A 132 11.51 -7.00 -18.04
CA LYS A 132 10.22 -6.81 -18.71
C LYS A 132 9.16 -7.83 -18.29
N THR A 133 9.47 -8.73 -17.36
CA THR A 133 8.63 -9.86 -16.96
C THR A 133 7.86 -9.64 -15.67
N GLY A 134 7.87 -8.41 -15.16
CA GLY A 134 7.19 -8.05 -13.92
C GLY A 134 5.67 -8.14 -14.06
N LYS A 135 5.01 -8.61 -13.01
CA LYS A 135 3.54 -8.64 -12.89
C LYS A 135 3.06 -7.44 -12.09
N VAL A 136 1.96 -6.83 -12.52
CA VAL A 136 1.33 -5.70 -11.81
C VAL A 136 1.04 -6.05 -10.37
N PHE A 137 1.24 -5.10 -9.46
CA PHE A 137 1.10 -5.22 -7.99
C PHE A 137 2.03 -6.25 -7.34
N THR A 138 3.13 -6.59 -8.02
CA THR A 138 4.16 -7.47 -7.47
C THR A 138 5.41 -6.67 -7.19
N THR A 139 5.89 -6.77 -5.95
CA THR A 139 7.21 -6.26 -5.55
C THR A 139 8.26 -7.30 -5.88
N TYR A 140 9.26 -6.87 -6.62
CA TYR A 140 10.43 -7.69 -6.92
C TYR A 140 11.66 -7.13 -6.21
N TYR A 141 12.49 -8.03 -5.73
CA TYR A 141 13.74 -7.76 -5.05
C TYR A 141 14.90 -8.18 -5.94
N TYR A 142 15.92 -7.33 -6.04
CA TYR A 142 17.05 -7.55 -6.94
C TYR A 142 18.37 -7.49 -6.22
N LYS A 143 19.29 -8.31 -6.69
CA LYS A 143 20.72 -8.27 -6.40
C LYS A 143 21.48 -8.35 -7.71
N VAL A 144 22.67 -7.78 -7.76
CA VAL A 144 23.58 -7.83 -8.91
C VAL A 144 24.92 -8.34 -8.45
N LYS A 145 25.51 -9.25 -9.24
CA LYS A 145 26.86 -9.79 -9.04
C LYS A 145 27.71 -9.43 -10.25
N ALA A 146 28.92 -8.92 -10.04
CA ALA A 146 29.92 -8.75 -11.09
C ALA A 146 30.65 -10.07 -11.28
N VAL A 147 30.77 -10.50 -12.53
CA VAL A 147 31.48 -11.74 -12.91
C VAL A 147 32.85 -11.37 -13.48
N SER A 148 33.88 -12.02 -13.02
CA SER A 148 35.26 -11.75 -13.41
C SER A 148 35.47 -11.95 -14.91
N GLY A 149 36.35 -11.12 -15.47
CA GLY A 149 36.88 -11.29 -16.82
C GLY A 149 38.12 -12.16 -16.85
N ASP A 150 38.78 -12.28 -15.70
CA ASP A 150 39.95 -13.12 -15.51
C ASP A 150 39.81 -13.94 -14.22
N PRO A 151 39.23 -15.13 -14.29
CA PRO A 151 38.96 -15.98 -13.11
C PRO A 151 40.21 -16.57 -12.46
N ARG A 152 41.40 -16.43 -13.09
CA ARG A 152 42.67 -16.87 -12.50
C ARG A 152 43.18 -15.86 -11.48
N THR A 153 42.93 -14.56 -11.73
CA THR A 153 43.37 -13.45 -10.86
C THR A 153 42.28 -12.99 -9.92
N TYR A 154 40.99 -12.97 -10.38
CA TYR A 154 39.90 -12.43 -9.63
C TYR A 154 38.72 -13.42 -9.56
N SER A 155 38.20 -13.64 -8.37
CA SER A 155 36.89 -14.30 -8.20
C SER A 155 35.73 -13.31 -8.41
N ASP A 156 34.55 -13.82 -8.65
CA ASP A 156 33.31 -13.04 -8.76
C ASP A 156 33.03 -12.17 -7.52
N SER A 157 32.37 -11.05 -7.69
CA SER A 157 32.00 -10.23 -6.55
C SER A 157 30.94 -10.91 -5.67
N ARG A 158 30.87 -10.51 -4.40
CA ARG A 158 29.66 -10.75 -3.61
C ARG A 158 28.45 -10.02 -4.22
N TYR A 159 27.24 -10.43 -3.83
CA TYR A 159 26.02 -9.76 -4.24
C TYR A 159 25.95 -8.30 -3.74
N SER A 160 25.40 -7.42 -4.56
CA SER A 160 25.02 -6.08 -4.13
C SER A 160 24.04 -6.10 -2.96
N LYS A 161 23.90 -4.96 -2.26
CA LYS A 161 22.75 -4.78 -1.36
C LYS A 161 21.44 -4.98 -2.11
N THR A 162 20.44 -5.60 -1.44
CA THR A 162 19.12 -5.82 -1.99
C THR A 162 18.39 -4.49 -2.19
N VAL A 163 17.79 -4.32 -3.36
CA VAL A 163 16.85 -3.24 -3.67
C VAL A 163 15.53 -3.83 -4.15
N SER A 164 14.46 -3.04 -4.10
CA SER A 164 13.15 -3.50 -4.59
C SER A 164 12.45 -2.44 -5.42
N ALA A 165 11.54 -2.92 -6.29
CA ALA A 165 10.57 -2.09 -6.97
C ALA A 165 9.26 -2.85 -7.16
N THR A 166 8.14 -2.12 -7.06
CA THR A 166 6.80 -2.68 -7.28
C THR A 166 6.32 -2.29 -8.67
N VAL A 167 5.93 -3.27 -9.49
CA VAL A 167 5.33 -3.01 -10.80
C VAL A 167 3.93 -2.44 -10.63
N ARG A 168 3.63 -1.34 -11.33
CA ARG A 168 2.34 -0.64 -11.24
C ARG A 168 1.74 -0.43 -12.61
N LYS A 169 0.40 -0.43 -12.64
CA LYS A 169 -0.34 -0.01 -13.82
C LYS A 169 -0.37 1.52 -13.88
N LYS A 170 -0.02 2.12 -15.01
CA LYS A 170 -0.27 3.55 -15.24
C LYS A 170 -1.78 3.76 -15.31
N ALA A 171 -2.35 4.38 -14.30
CA ALA A 171 -3.77 4.65 -14.24
C ALA A 171 -4.17 5.65 -15.34
N LYS A 172 -5.13 5.26 -16.18
CA LYS A 172 -5.76 6.13 -17.18
C LYS A 172 -7.08 6.69 -16.66
N LYS A 173 -7.90 5.86 -16.01
CA LYS A 173 -9.20 6.22 -15.42
C LYS A 173 -9.06 6.31 -13.91
N ILE A 174 -9.28 7.50 -13.34
CA ILE A 174 -9.16 7.75 -11.90
C ILE A 174 -10.53 8.14 -11.35
N ALA A 175 -10.98 7.45 -10.29
CA ALA A 175 -12.18 7.76 -9.55
C ALA A 175 -11.84 8.44 -8.22
N TYR A 176 -12.48 9.54 -7.91
CA TYR A 176 -12.50 10.19 -6.60
C TYR A 176 -13.83 9.88 -5.94
N VAL A 177 -13.78 9.15 -4.83
CA VAL A 177 -14.95 8.55 -4.19
C VAL A 177 -15.10 9.05 -2.77
N GLY A 178 -16.29 9.52 -2.39
CA GLY A 178 -16.47 9.96 -1.02
C GLY A 178 -17.73 10.75 -0.72
N ASP A 179 -17.62 11.53 0.34
CA ASP A 179 -18.66 12.44 0.83
C ASP A 179 -18.38 13.90 0.42
N SER A 180 -18.90 14.87 1.17
CA SER A 180 -18.74 16.31 0.90
C SER A 180 -17.28 16.74 0.83
N ILE A 181 -16.39 16.15 1.62
CA ILE A 181 -14.97 16.51 1.57
C ILE A 181 -14.38 16.12 0.21
N MET A 182 -14.77 14.97 -0.36
CA MET A 182 -14.26 14.56 -1.67
C MET A 182 -14.79 15.43 -2.82
N THR A 183 -15.99 16.03 -2.70
CA THR A 183 -16.51 16.98 -3.72
C THR A 183 -15.66 18.24 -3.84
N GLY A 184 -14.99 18.63 -2.77
CA GLY A 184 -14.14 19.82 -2.77
C GLY A 184 -12.91 19.70 -3.67
N PHE A 185 -12.44 18.52 -4.00
CA PHE A 185 -11.33 18.36 -4.96
C PHE A 185 -11.67 18.95 -6.33
N LYS A 186 -12.89 18.73 -6.79
CA LYS A 186 -13.40 19.30 -8.04
C LYS A 186 -13.74 20.79 -7.87
N LEU A 187 -14.45 21.13 -6.79
CA LEU A 187 -14.89 22.48 -6.48
C LEU A 187 -13.74 23.48 -6.48
N TYR A 188 -12.61 23.14 -5.85
CA TYR A 188 -11.42 23.99 -5.80
C TYR A 188 -10.44 23.77 -6.96
N GLY A 189 -10.83 22.96 -7.96
CA GLY A 189 -10.05 22.76 -9.18
C GLY A 189 -8.68 22.13 -8.97
N VAL A 190 -8.47 21.38 -7.88
CA VAL A 190 -7.17 20.77 -7.58
C VAL A 190 -6.92 19.48 -8.35
N THR A 191 -7.98 18.79 -8.81
CA THR A 191 -7.87 17.62 -9.67
C THR A 191 -8.01 18.04 -11.13
N LYS A 192 -6.96 17.77 -11.91
CA LYS A 192 -6.94 18.06 -13.35
C LYS A 192 -6.90 16.73 -14.13
N GLY A 193 -7.54 16.70 -15.30
CA GLY A 193 -7.45 15.57 -16.22
C GLY A 193 -8.80 15.09 -16.74
N LYS A 194 -8.87 14.82 -18.04
CA LYS A 194 -10.09 14.39 -18.76
C LYS A 194 -10.65 13.04 -18.28
N CYS A 195 -9.80 12.21 -17.69
CA CYS A 195 -10.15 10.86 -17.22
C CYS A 195 -10.35 10.76 -15.71
N ASN A 196 -10.48 11.90 -15.00
CA ASN A 196 -10.84 11.94 -13.58
C ASN A 196 -12.35 12.07 -13.45
N ARG A 197 -12.98 11.16 -12.70
CA ARG A 197 -14.41 11.23 -12.38
C ARG A 197 -14.63 11.23 -10.88
N GLU A 198 -15.60 12.04 -10.47
CA GLU A 198 -16.05 12.13 -9.09
C GLU A 198 -17.29 11.26 -8.88
N PHE A 199 -17.24 10.46 -7.84
CA PHE A 199 -18.33 9.64 -7.31
C PHE A 199 -18.48 10.00 -5.83
N ALA A 200 -18.91 11.23 -5.58
CA ALA A 200 -19.06 11.79 -4.25
C ALA A 200 -20.39 12.52 -4.10
N LYS A 201 -20.91 12.55 -2.88
CA LYS A 201 -22.18 13.23 -2.56
C LYS A 201 -22.11 13.83 -1.16
N ILE A 202 -22.54 15.08 -1.04
CA ILE A 202 -22.67 15.79 0.24
C ILE A 202 -23.59 14.97 1.17
N GLY A 203 -23.18 14.79 2.42
CA GLY A 203 -23.94 14.11 3.46
C GLY A 203 -24.08 12.59 3.31
N ILE A 204 -23.40 11.96 2.34
CA ILE A 204 -23.58 10.53 2.14
C ILE A 204 -22.86 9.71 3.22
N HIS A 205 -23.59 8.78 3.82
CA HIS A 205 -23.05 7.77 4.74
C HIS A 205 -22.45 6.60 3.96
N THR A 206 -21.52 5.87 4.58
CA THR A 206 -20.80 4.76 3.93
C THR A 206 -21.74 3.66 3.44
N TYR A 207 -22.76 3.29 4.24
CA TYR A 207 -23.76 2.31 3.86
C TYR A 207 -24.59 2.80 2.67
N ASN A 208 -25.08 4.05 2.72
CA ASN A 208 -25.88 4.65 1.65
C ASN A 208 -25.09 4.77 0.35
N PHE A 209 -23.78 5.05 0.41
CA PHE A 209 -22.95 5.01 -0.79
C PHE A 209 -22.93 3.61 -1.41
N TYR A 210 -22.70 2.57 -0.59
CA TYR A 210 -22.64 1.19 -1.06
C TYR A 210 -23.92 0.74 -1.77
N THR A 211 -25.10 1.15 -1.28
CA THR A 211 -26.40 0.77 -1.82
C THR A 211 -26.93 1.71 -2.91
N SER A 212 -26.24 2.78 -3.22
CA SER A 212 -26.69 3.84 -4.13
C SER A 212 -26.31 3.63 -5.59
N ASN A 213 -26.88 4.47 -6.46
CA ASN A 213 -26.48 4.60 -7.85
C ASN A 213 -25.00 5.08 -8.00
N TYR A 214 -24.44 5.76 -7.00
CA TYR A 214 -23.00 6.13 -7.02
C TYR A 214 -22.12 4.89 -7.09
N MET A 215 -22.43 3.86 -6.31
CA MET A 215 -21.70 2.58 -6.36
C MET A 215 -21.88 1.88 -7.71
N LYS A 216 -23.11 1.82 -8.23
CA LYS A 216 -23.41 1.23 -9.55
C LYS A 216 -22.62 1.94 -10.65
N ASN A 217 -22.64 3.26 -10.68
CA ASN A 217 -21.93 4.09 -11.65
C ASN A 217 -20.41 3.97 -11.53
N LEU A 218 -19.87 3.85 -10.31
CA LEU A 218 -18.46 3.60 -10.04
C LEU A 218 -18.02 2.26 -10.64
N LEU A 219 -18.77 1.20 -10.43
CA LEU A 219 -18.50 -0.13 -11.01
C LEU A 219 -18.59 -0.12 -12.55
N GLN A 220 -19.56 0.62 -13.10
CA GLN A 220 -19.68 0.79 -14.55
C GLN A 220 -18.51 1.60 -15.14
N TYR A 221 -18.07 2.64 -14.44
CA TYR A 221 -16.88 3.42 -14.84
C TYR A 221 -15.62 2.56 -14.85
N ASN A 222 -15.52 1.59 -13.95
CA ASN A 222 -14.41 0.63 -13.87
C ASN A 222 -13.03 1.32 -13.87
N PRO A 223 -12.66 2.04 -12.81
CA PRO A 223 -11.41 2.82 -12.77
C PRO A 223 -10.17 1.94 -12.69
N ASP A 224 -9.05 2.46 -13.18
CA ASP A 224 -7.71 1.89 -12.96
C ASP A 224 -7.19 2.23 -11.55
N ARG A 225 -7.58 3.42 -11.05
CA ARG A 225 -7.25 3.89 -9.70
C ARG A 225 -8.47 4.50 -9.04
N MET A 226 -8.70 4.13 -7.80
CA MET A 226 -9.72 4.73 -6.93
C MET A 226 -9.05 5.41 -5.75
N ILE A 227 -9.39 6.68 -5.52
CA ILE A 227 -9.00 7.46 -4.35
C ILE A 227 -10.28 7.65 -3.55
N ILE A 228 -10.33 7.10 -2.34
CA ILE A 228 -11.56 7.05 -1.55
C ILE A 228 -11.33 7.59 -0.14
N MET A 229 -12.23 8.48 0.29
CA MET A 229 -12.41 8.89 1.69
C MET A 229 -13.89 8.96 1.97
N LEU A 230 -14.37 8.08 2.84
CA LEU A 230 -15.75 7.99 3.31
C LEU A 230 -15.77 7.74 4.81
N GLY A 231 -16.84 8.14 5.44
CA GLY A 231 -17.09 7.80 6.83
C GLY A 231 -17.29 9.00 7.74
N MET A 232 -16.94 10.21 7.33
CA MET A 232 -17.15 11.42 8.15
C MET A 232 -18.60 11.53 8.61
N ASN A 233 -19.56 11.46 7.70
CA ASN A 233 -20.99 11.53 8.01
C ASN A 233 -21.55 10.32 8.78
N SER A 234 -20.75 9.25 8.92
CA SER A 234 -21.15 8.04 9.65
C SER A 234 -20.57 8.02 11.08
N LEU A 235 -19.66 8.94 11.41
CA LEU A 235 -19.11 9.10 12.73
C LEU A 235 -20.02 9.97 13.59
N GLY A 236 -20.24 9.55 14.82
CA GLY A 236 -20.80 10.37 15.90
C GLY A 236 -19.76 10.67 16.96
N GLY A 237 -20.14 11.32 18.04
CA GLY A 237 -19.24 11.84 19.07
C GLY A 237 -18.17 10.86 19.58
N ASN A 238 -18.56 9.74 20.19
CA ASN A 238 -17.63 8.73 20.73
C ASN A 238 -18.03 7.30 20.34
N PRO A 239 -17.75 6.89 19.09
CA PRO A 239 -18.25 5.63 18.55
C PRO A 239 -17.61 4.42 19.24
N GLY A 240 -18.49 3.49 19.67
CA GLY A 240 -18.08 2.16 20.10
C GLY A 240 -17.63 1.27 18.93
N LYS A 241 -17.19 0.06 19.25
CA LYS A 241 -16.74 -0.93 18.25
C LYS A 241 -17.81 -1.21 17.19
N THR A 242 -19.08 -1.41 17.62
CA THR A 242 -20.20 -1.69 16.73
C THR A 242 -20.40 -0.59 15.69
N GLN A 243 -20.33 0.67 16.08
CA GLN A 243 -20.48 1.79 15.14
C GLN A 243 -19.31 1.83 14.15
N ILE A 244 -18.08 1.58 14.58
CA ILE A 244 -16.92 1.48 13.68
C ILE A 244 -17.11 0.31 12.69
N ASP A 245 -17.58 -0.84 13.17
CA ASP A 245 -17.85 -1.99 12.30
C ASP A 245 -18.96 -1.71 11.28
N ASN A 246 -20.00 -0.96 11.67
CA ASN A 246 -21.08 -0.52 10.77
C ASN A 246 -20.60 0.41 9.66
N ILE A 247 -19.54 1.18 9.88
CA ILE A 247 -18.87 1.97 8.84
C ILE A 247 -17.93 1.09 8.01
N LEU A 248 -17.11 0.28 8.68
CA LEU A 248 -16.06 -0.50 8.05
C LEU A 248 -16.59 -1.62 7.15
N ASN A 249 -17.70 -2.27 7.52
CA ASN A 249 -18.24 -3.39 6.74
C ASN A 249 -18.74 -2.95 5.34
N PRO A 250 -19.58 -1.92 5.16
CA PRO A 250 -19.93 -1.43 3.82
C PRO A 250 -18.70 -0.86 3.09
N TYR A 251 -17.75 -0.24 3.80
CA TYR A 251 -16.50 0.22 3.22
C TYR A 251 -15.72 -0.94 2.57
N LYS A 252 -15.54 -2.05 3.29
CA LYS A 252 -14.91 -3.27 2.75
C LYS A 252 -15.66 -3.82 1.53
N LYS A 253 -17.01 -3.78 1.55
CA LYS A 253 -17.84 -4.22 0.41
C LYS A 253 -17.57 -3.36 -0.83
N ILE A 254 -17.46 -2.03 -0.68
CA ILE A 254 -17.10 -1.11 -1.77
C ILE A 254 -15.73 -1.49 -2.38
N LEU A 255 -14.70 -1.62 -1.53
CA LEU A 255 -13.34 -1.92 -1.98
C LEU A 255 -13.26 -3.28 -2.68
N ASN A 256 -13.87 -4.31 -2.10
CA ASN A 256 -13.88 -5.66 -2.66
C ASN A 256 -14.66 -5.75 -3.97
N ALA A 257 -15.80 -5.05 -4.10
CA ALA A 257 -16.59 -5.03 -5.32
C ALA A 257 -15.83 -4.35 -6.48
N CYS A 258 -15.13 -3.24 -6.20
CA CYS A 258 -14.28 -2.59 -7.19
C CYS A 258 -13.13 -3.50 -7.63
N HIS A 259 -12.47 -4.18 -6.70
CA HIS A 259 -11.41 -5.13 -7.03
C HIS A 259 -11.92 -6.38 -7.78
N LYS A 260 -13.09 -6.91 -7.41
CA LYS A 260 -13.73 -8.00 -8.15
C LYS A 260 -14.03 -7.60 -9.60
N LYS A 261 -14.49 -6.35 -9.81
CA LYS A 261 -14.77 -5.81 -11.15
C LYS A 261 -13.50 -5.55 -11.96
N ASN A 262 -12.45 -5.06 -11.32
CA ASN A 262 -11.14 -4.81 -11.91
C ASN A 262 -10.03 -5.37 -11.00
N PRO A 263 -9.56 -6.60 -11.22
CA PRO A 263 -8.48 -7.20 -10.43
C PRO A 263 -7.16 -6.41 -10.47
N HIS A 264 -7.04 -5.47 -11.39
CA HIS A 264 -5.87 -4.60 -11.56
C HIS A 264 -6.09 -3.17 -11.05
N ILE A 265 -7.16 -2.94 -10.29
CA ILE A 265 -7.40 -1.63 -9.68
C ILE A 265 -6.37 -1.35 -8.58
N GLU A 266 -5.88 -0.13 -8.55
CA GLU A 266 -5.12 0.42 -7.43
C GLU A 266 -6.06 1.28 -6.57
N ILE A 267 -6.15 0.99 -5.28
CA ILE A 267 -7.04 1.70 -4.37
C ILE A 267 -6.22 2.45 -3.33
N ILE A 268 -6.41 3.76 -3.24
CA ILE A 268 -5.87 4.61 -2.20
C ILE A 268 -6.99 4.97 -1.23
N VAL A 269 -6.95 4.39 -0.04
CA VAL A 269 -7.81 4.79 1.07
C VAL A 269 -7.15 5.95 1.78
N MET A 270 -7.74 7.12 1.68
CA MET A 270 -7.35 8.27 2.48
C MET A 270 -8.01 8.15 3.85
N GLY A 271 -7.23 8.34 4.90
CA GLY A 271 -7.79 8.42 6.26
C GLY A 271 -8.83 9.54 6.34
N VAL A 272 -9.86 9.34 7.15
CA VAL A 272 -10.84 10.38 7.44
C VAL A 272 -10.13 11.57 8.10
N SER A 273 -10.46 12.76 7.66
CA SER A 273 -9.85 14.02 8.09
C SER A 273 -10.01 14.28 9.59
N PRO A 274 -9.05 14.91 10.25
CA PRO A 274 -9.30 15.51 11.56
C PRO A 274 -10.32 16.64 11.43
N THR A 275 -11.00 16.93 12.54
CA THR A 275 -11.96 18.04 12.68
C THR A 275 -11.39 19.14 13.56
N ARG A 276 -11.98 20.35 13.50
CA ARG A 276 -11.61 21.48 14.35
C ARG A 276 -12.86 22.10 14.98
N ASN A 277 -12.97 21.98 16.31
CA ASN A 277 -14.11 22.51 17.07
C ASN A 277 -15.48 21.99 16.56
N SER A 278 -15.52 20.77 16.02
CA SER A 278 -16.77 20.15 15.59
C SER A 278 -17.52 19.56 16.77
N SER A 279 -18.79 19.89 16.91
CA SER A 279 -19.71 19.26 17.86
C SER A 279 -20.22 17.89 17.35
N GLU A 280 -20.16 17.64 16.04
CA GLU A 280 -20.73 16.45 15.42
C GLU A 280 -19.77 15.25 15.45
N VAL A 281 -18.48 15.49 15.18
CA VAL A 281 -17.47 14.44 15.05
C VAL A 281 -16.23 14.75 15.88
N SER A 282 -15.92 13.90 16.84
CA SER A 282 -14.70 14.01 17.65
C SER A 282 -13.48 13.45 16.92
N ASN A 283 -12.30 14.03 17.19
CA ASN A 283 -11.04 13.49 16.67
C ASN A 283 -10.71 12.10 17.24
N THR A 284 -11.24 11.73 18.42
CA THR A 284 -11.16 10.37 18.96
C THR A 284 -11.89 9.38 18.04
N ALA A 285 -13.07 9.75 17.53
CA ALA A 285 -13.83 8.94 16.58
C ALA A 285 -13.06 8.77 15.27
N VAL A 286 -12.49 9.85 14.74
CA VAL A 286 -11.64 9.84 13.53
C VAL A 286 -10.46 8.88 13.70
N VAL A 287 -9.72 8.97 14.82
CA VAL A 287 -8.58 8.11 15.12
C VAL A 287 -8.99 6.63 15.17
N ARG A 288 -10.12 6.30 15.79
CA ARG A 288 -10.63 4.92 15.88
C ARG A 288 -10.96 4.36 14.50
N LEU A 289 -11.69 5.09 13.67
CA LEU A 289 -12.02 4.66 12.31
C LEU A 289 -10.76 4.52 11.45
N ASN A 290 -9.85 5.49 11.51
CA ASN A 290 -8.61 5.47 10.75
C ASN A 290 -7.72 4.28 11.15
N LYS A 291 -7.65 3.93 12.44
CA LYS A 291 -6.96 2.72 12.92
C LYS A 291 -7.56 1.45 12.30
N ALA A 292 -8.89 1.35 12.24
CA ALA A 292 -9.59 0.21 11.64
C ALA A 292 -9.37 0.12 10.12
N LEU A 293 -9.49 1.23 9.40
CA LEU A 293 -9.21 1.32 7.97
C LEU A 293 -7.75 0.93 7.67
N ARG A 294 -6.79 1.50 8.40
CA ARG A 294 -5.35 1.19 8.23
C ARG A 294 -5.04 -0.29 8.49
N LYS A 295 -5.67 -0.89 9.50
CA LYS A 295 -5.55 -2.34 9.78
C LYS A 295 -6.04 -3.16 8.59
N TYR A 296 -7.21 -2.82 8.04
CA TYR A 296 -7.78 -3.55 6.91
C TYR A 296 -6.96 -3.39 5.63
N THR A 297 -6.51 -2.19 5.30
CA THR A 297 -5.74 -1.95 4.06
C THR A 297 -4.45 -2.76 4.00
N ARG A 298 -3.79 -3.00 5.15
CA ARG A 298 -2.58 -3.83 5.23
C ARG A 298 -2.78 -5.30 4.85
N THR A 299 -4.03 -5.79 4.83
CA THR A 299 -4.35 -7.16 4.44
C THR A 299 -4.45 -7.38 2.94
N LYS A 300 -4.38 -6.32 2.13
CA LYS A 300 -4.61 -6.34 0.69
C LYS A 300 -3.50 -5.63 -0.08
N LYS A 301 -2.84 -6.32 -1.00
CA LYS A 301 -1.73 -5.77 -1.79
C LYS A 301 -2.14 -4.65 -2.76
N TYR A 302 -3.41 -4.59 -3.14
CA TYR A 302 -3.96 -3.60 -4.09
C TYR A 302 -4.56 -2.37 -3.39
N ILE A 303 -4.49 -2.30 -2.05
CA ILE A 303 -5.00 -1.17 -1.27
C ILE A 303 -3.83 -0.51 -0.52
N HIS A 304 -3.75 0.80 -0.63
CA HIS A 304 -2.76 1.63 0.05
C HIS A 304 -3.47 2.61 0.97
N TYR A 305 -2.86 2.94 2.09
CA TYR A 305 -3.43 3.88 3.06
C TYR A 305 -2.62 5.17 3.10
N LEU A 306 -3.26 6.29 2.76
CA LEU A 306 -2.70 7.64 2.92
C LEU A 306 -3.18 8.22 4.26
N ASP A 307 -2.25 8.46 5.17
CA ASP A 307 -2.53 9.04 6.48
C ASP A 307 -2.72 10.56 6.36
N THR A 308 -3.97 11.00 6.27
CA THR A 308 -4.33 12.42 6.15
C THR A 308 -4.12 13.18 7.45
N VAL A 309 -4.29 12.52 8.60
CA VAL A 309 -4.12 13.14 9.91
C VAL A 309 -2.70 13.65 10.09
N SER A 310 -1.70 12.90 9.62
CA SER A 310 -0.28 13.24 9.78
C SER A 310 0.12 14.61 9.23
N PHE A 311 -0.57 15.13 8.23
CA PHE A 311 -0.24 16.43 7.61
C PHE A 311 -1.34 17.49 7.74
N LEU A 312 -2.60 17.08 8.02
CA LEU A 312 -3.71 18.01 8.23
C LEU A 312 -3.84 18.48 9.68
N SER A 313 -3.36 17.70 10.66
CA SER A 313 -3.48 18.06 12.07
C SER A 313 -2.42 19.06 12.53
N ASP A 314 -2.82 19.91 13.48
CA ASP A 314 -1.92 20.66 14.34
C ASP A 314 -1.38 19.78 15.50
N LYS A 315 -0.64 20.37 16.42
CA LYS A 315 -0.05 19.68 17.59
C LYS A 315 -1.09 19.10 18.54
N SER A 316 -2.32 19.62 18.56
CA SER A 316 -3.43 19.10 19.37
C SER A 316 -4.16 17.93 18.72
N GLY A 317 -3.81 17.55 17.48
CA GLY A 317 -4.53 16.56 16.69
C GLY A 317 -5.76 17.10 15.97
N SER A 318 -6.06 18.40 16.09
CA SER A 318 -7.17 19.05 15.41
C SER A 318 -6.79 19.49 13.99
N LEU A 319 -7.78 19.60 13.10
CA LEU A 319 -7.55 20.16 11.76
C LEU A 319 -6.89 21.55 11.90
N LYS A 320 -5.76 21.77 11.22
CA LYS A 320 -5.08 23.07 11.24
C LYS A 320 -6.02 24.19 10.83
N ALA A 321 -6.00 25.32 11.56
CA ALA A 321 -6.83 26.48 11.26
C ALA A 321 -6.66 26.94 9.80
N SER A 322 -5.45 26.96 9.27
CA SER A 322 -5.15 27.32 7.87
C SER A 322 -5.74 26.35 6.83
N TYR A 323 -6.09 25.15 7.23
CA TYR A 323 -6.70 24.14 6.36
C TYR A 323 -8.20 23.97 6.57
N SER A 324 -8.79 24.62 7.61
CA SER A 324 -10.22 24.57 7.88
C SER A 324 -10.98 25.54 6.95
N GLY A 325 -12.15 25.10 6.50
CA GLY A 325 -13.11 25.91 5.75
C GLY A 325 -13.99 26.81 6.60
N GLY A 326 -13.89 26.70 7.93
CA GLY A 326 -14.63 27.52 8.88
C GLY A 326 -15.70 26.76 9.68
N ASP A 327 -16.23 25.67 9.18
CA ASP A 327 -17.25 24.83 9.84
C ASP A 327 -16.67 23.67 10.70
N GLY A 328 -15.36 23.61 10.78
CA GLY A 328 -14.65 22.60 11.57
C GLY A 328 -14.53 21.22 10.93
N ILE A 329 -15.15 20.97 9.79
CA ILE A 329 -15.16 19.66 9.08
C ILE A 329 -14.54 19.79 7.70
N HIS A 330 -15.02 20.73 6.89
CA HIS A 330 -14.59 20.93 5.52
C HIS A 330 -13.25 21.65 5.42
N TRP A 331 -12.52 21.37 4.35
CA TRP A 331 -11.21 21.99 4.14
C TRP A 331 -11.32 23.31 3.38
N SER A 332 -10.41 24.22 3.68
CA SER A 332 -10.13 25.38 2.84
C SER A 332 -9.44 24.95 1.54
N LYS A 333 -9.34 25.85 0.57
CA LYS A 333 -8.55 25.63 -0.65
C LYS A 333 -7.11 25.19 -0.34
N ALA A 334 -6.51 25.73 0.73
CA ALA A 334 -5.16 25.33 1.17
C ALA A 334 -5.12 23.87 1.66
N GLY A 335 -6.15 23.41 2.40
CA GLY A 335 -6.29 22.02 2.82
C GLY A 335 -6.40 21.05 1.63
N TYR A 336 -7.18 21.39 0.61
CA TYR A 336 -7.26 20.58 -0.62
C TYR A 336 -5.94 20.58 -1.38
N THR A 337 -5.28 21.72 -1.50
CA THR A 337 -4.00 21.85 -2.21
C THR A 337 -2.91 20.99 -1.57
N ILE A 338 -2.74 21.08 -0.24
CA ILE A 338 -1.73 20.26 0.46
C ILE A 338 -2.05 18.78 0.38
N THR A 339 -3.32 18.39 0.53
CA THR A 339 -3.75 16.99 0.43
C THR A 339 -3.47 16.43 -0.96
N TYR A 340 -3.78 17.18 -2.01
CA TYR A 340 -3.47 16.75 -3.38
C TYR A 340 -1.96 16.63 -3.62
N LYS A 341 -1.15 17.58 -3.12
CA LYS A 341 0.33 17.50 -3.20
C LYS A 341 0.86 16.25 -2.49
N LYS A 342 0.37 15.96 -1.27
CA LYS A 342 0.75 14.75 -0.51
C LYS A 342 0.31 13.48 -1.22
N LEU A 343 -0.89 13.44 -1.79
CA LEU A 343 -1.36 12.34 -2.61
C LEU A 343 -0.45 12.11 -3.83
N GLN A 344 -0.05 13.17 -4.54
CA GLN A 344 0.85 13.05 -5.69
C GLN A 344 2.24 12.54 -5.29
N THR A 345 2.77 12.99 -4.15
CA THR A 345 4.04 12.47 -3.59
C THR A 345 3.88 11.00 -3.24
N PHE A 346 2.86 10.64 -2.50
CA PHE A 346 2.54 9.25 -2.12
C PHE A 346 2.45 8.34 -3.34
N LEU A 347 1.81 8.80 -4.43
CA LEU A 347 1.72 8.06 -5.68
C LEU A 347 3.04 7.90 -6.44
N LYS A 348 4.09 8.67 -6.13
CA LYS A 348 5.44 8.52 -6.72
C LYS A 348 6.32 7.58 -5.92
N GLU A 349 6.12 7.51 -4.62
CA GLU A 349 6.95 6.72 -3.68
C GLU A 349 6.60 5.23 -3.71
N TRP A 350 5.44 4.92 -4.22
CA TRP A 350 4.96 3.55 -4.43
C TRP A 350 5.27 3.11 -5.85
#